data_ad05b9350092a0c3c8db76358d559cae
#
_entry.id   ad05b9350092a0c3c8db76358d559cae
#
_cell.length_a   1.000
_cell.length_b   1.000
_cell.length_c   1.000
_cell.angle_alpha   90.00
_cell.angle_beta   90.00
_cell.angle_gamma   90.00
#
_symmetry.space_group_name_H-M   'P 1'
#
loop_
_entity.id
_entity.type
_entity.pdbx_description
1 polymer ?
#
loop_
_entity_poly.entity_id
_entity_poly.type
_entity_poly.pdbx_seq_one_letter_code
_entity_poly.pdbx_strand_id
1 'polypeptide(L)'
;MTPPISANGTSQVPFSRLRVWRALAVLQPYCAVCDVSYVVEGDATKEGTRFTCAPGRLDDRSPPPGAPRGQVVEWQPSRRVTTRLELTPEVWTTTIDLTDVPGGGTDVTITLTHQPLRGGHLRHRLRRGGVRKVAERAIESELAKIADHVRQAEQTYRDAEDGRS
;
A
#
# COMPACT_ATOMS: atom_id res chain seq x y z
N MET A 1 -22.28 -4.68 -15.32
CA MET A 1 -21.13 -4.48 -14.42
C MET A 1 -19.87 -4.97 -15.10
N THR A 2 -18.83 -4.17 -15.14
CA THR A 2 -17.56 -4.58 -15.72
C THR A 2 -16.77 -5.32 -14.63
N PRO A 3 -16.29 -6.55 -14.88
CA PRO A 3 -15.52 -7.28 -13.87
C PRO A 3 -14.20 -6.56 -13.55
N PRO A 4 -13.76 -6.58 -12.31
CA PRO A 4 -12.49 -5.97 -11.93
C PRO A 4 -11.32 -6.65 -12.62
N ILE A 5 -10.22 -5.92 -12.79
CA ILE A 5 -8.95 -6.45 -13.29
C ILE A 5 -8.05 -6.66 -12.08
N SER A 6 -7.52 -7.85 -11.91
CA SER A 6 -6.65 -8.19 -10.80
C SER A 6 -5.31 -8.74 -11.30
N ALA A 7 -4.25 -8.40 -10.59
CA ALA A 7 -2.92 -8.97 -10.73
C ALA A 7 -2.34 -9.23 -9.35
N ASN A 8 -1.44 -10.20 -9.23
CA ASN A 8 -0.73 -10.48 -7.99
C ASN A 8 0.71 -10.89 -8.26
N GLY A 9 1.53 -10.79 -7.23
CA GLY A 9 2.90 -11.27 -7.22
C GLY A 9 3.34 -11.59 -5.80
N THR A 10 4.32 -12.46 -5.67
CA THR A 10 4.85 -12.91 -4.39
C THR A 10 6.37 -12.82 -4.39
N SER A 11 6.94 -12.40 -3.26
CA SER A 11 8.39 -12.42 -3.02
C SER A 11 8.66 -12.90 -1.60
N GLN A 12 9.70 -13.70 -1.46
CA GLN A 12 10.21 -14.12 -0.16
C GLN A 12 11.28 -13.13 0.32
N VAL A 13 11.17 -12.68 1.57
CA VAL A 13 12.12 -11.76 2.19
C VAL A 13 12.69 -12.33 3.49
N PRO A 14 13.98 -12.02 3.82
CA PRO A 14 14.65 -12.57 5.00
C PRO A 14 14.32 -11.81 6.30
N PHE A 15 13.12 -11.28 6.42
CA PHE A 15 12.66 -10.52 7.59
C PHE A 15 11.49 -11.22 8.26
N SER A 16 11.38 -11.09 9.58
CA SER A 16 10.22 -11.61 10.29
C SER A 16 8.93 -10.91 9.84
N ARG A 17 7.83 -11.62 9.92
CA ARG A 17 6.50 -11.13 9.54
C ARG A 17 6.13 -9.82 10.26
N LEU A 18 6.49 -9.66 11.51
CA LEU A 18 6.25 -8.42 12.26
C LEU A 18 7.03 -7.23 11.70
N ARG A 19 8.28 -7.43 11.31
CA ARG A 19 9.11 -6.37 10.70
C ARG A 19 8.52 -5.93 9.35
N VAL A 20 8.14 -6.90 8.52
CA VAL A 20 7.49 -6.62 7.23
C VAL A 20 6.14 -5.92 7.43
N TRP A 21 5.34 -6.38 8.40
CA TRP A 21 4.06 -5.77 8.74
C TRP A 21 4.19 -4.29 9.11
N ARG A 22 5.11 -3.97 10.01
CA ARG A 22 5.38 -2.58 10.42
C ARG A 22 5.82 -1.69 9.25
N ALA A 23 6.52 -2.26 8.28
CA ALA A 23 7.00 -1.53 7.12
C ALA A 23 5.93 -1.29 6.05
N LEU A 24 5.02 -2.25 5.82
CA LEU A 24 4.11 -2.22 4.68
C LEU A 24 2.65 -1.88 5.07
N ALA A 25 2.21 -2.25 6.26
CA ALA A 25 0.83 -2.10 6.66
C ALA A 25 0.56 -0.81 7.44
N VAL A 26 1.53 -0.34 8.22
CA VAL A 26 1.39 0.88 9.01
C VAL A 26 1.67 2.10 8.14
N LEU A 27 0.68 2.98 8.01
CA LEU A 27 0.80 4.21 7.23
C LEU A 27 1.69 5.21 7.98
N GLN A 28 2.90 5.42 7.47
CA GLN A 28 3.82 6.43 7.99
C GLN A 28 3.45 7.82 7.47
N PRO A 29 3.67 8.91 8.23
CA PRO A 29 3.43 10.27 7.74
C PRO A 29 4.14 10.58 6.42
N TYR A 30 5.33 10.03 6.23
CA TYR A 30 6.08 10.11 4.99
C TYR A 30 6.84 8.82 4.71
N CYS A 31 6.67 8.30 3.52
CA CYS A 31 7.43 7.16 3.00
C CYS A 31 8.50 7.65 2.02
N ALA A 32 9.78 7.63 2.43
CA ALA A 32 10.88 8.06 1.59
C ALA A 32 11.14 7.08 0.42
N VAL A 33 10.78 5.82 0.56
CA VAL A 33 10.95 4.80 -0.48
C VAL A 33 10.02 5.05 -1.66
N CYS A 34 8.78 5.44 -1.39
CA CYS A 34 7.77 5.75 -2.40
C CYS A 34 7.66 7.23 -2.72
N ASP A 35 8.29 8.10 -1.92
CA ASP A 35 8.14 9.57 -1.97
C ASP A 35 6.67 10.00 -1.88
N VAL A 36 5.96 9.47 -0.88
CA VAL A 36 4.54 9.72 -0.64
C VAL A 36 4.32 10.07 0.82
N SER A 37 3.54 11.11 1.06
CA SER A 37 3.01 11.47 2.38
C SER A 37 1.61 10.91 2.56
N TYR A 38 1.33 10.43 3.78
CA TYR A 38 0.02 9.97 4.21
C TYR A 38 -0.50 10.85 5.36
N VAL A 39 -1.70 11.40 5.19
CA VAL A 39 -2.41 12.09 6.25
C VAL A 39 -3.52 11.16 6.73
N VAL A 40 -3.32 10.59 7.91
CA VAL A 40 -4.20 9.56 8.49
C VAL A 40 -5.20 10.23 9.41
N GLU A 41 -6.47 9.85 9.31
CA GLU A 41 -7.51 10.27 10.25
C GLU A 41 -7.47 9.37 11.49
N GLY A 42 -7.20 9.94 12.66
CA GLY A 42 -7.10 9.22 13.94
C GLY A 42 -5.66 8.87 14.33
N ASP A 43 -5.53 8.14 15.43
CA ASP A 43 -4.24 7.97 16.14
C ASP A 43 -3.45 6.72 15.69
N ALA A 44 -4.09 5.79 15.00
CA ALA A 44 -3.44 4.54 14.60
C ALA A 44 -4.08 3.94 13.34
N THR A 45 -3.27 3.23 12.55
CA THR A 45 -3.75 2.46 11.41
C THR A 45 -4.48 1.20 11.88
N LYS A 46 -5.74 1.06 11.49
CA LYS A 46 -6.62 -0.09 11.78
C LYS A 46 -7.70 -0.19 10.70
N GLU A 47 -8.54 -1.19 10.76
CA GLU A 47 -9.72 -1.29 9.90
C GLU A 47 -10.62 -0.06 10.06
N GLY A 48 -11.08 0.47 8.95
CA GLY A 48 -11.88 1.69 8.89
C GLY A 48 -11.07 3.00 8.83
N THR A 49 -9.77 2.97 9.12
CA THR A 49 -8.91 4.16 9.04
C THR A 49 -8.95 4.77 7.65
N ARG A 50 -9.24 6.06 7.59
CA ARG A 50 -9.21 6.86 6.36
C ARG A 50 -7.89 7.61 6.28
N PHE A 51 -7.45 7.84 5.05
CA PHE A 51 -6.23 8.59 4.79
C PHE A 51 -6.30 9.34 3.47
N THR A 52 -5.47 10.34 3.35
CA THR A 52 -5.20 11.04 2.08
C THR A 52 -3.74 10.85 1.74
N CYS A 53 -3.40 10.61 0.49
CA CYS A 53 -2.01 10.50 0.07
C CYS A 53 -1.66 11.58 -0.96
N ALA A 54 -0.42 12.06 -0.90
CA ALA A 54 0.10 13.06 -1.80
C ALA A 54 1.57 12.76 -2.12
N PRO A 55 2.03 13.05 -3.36
CA PRO A 55 3.43 12.88 -3.71
C PRO A 55 4.32 13.85 -2.92
N GLY A 56 5.53 13.40 -2.61
CA GLY A 56 6.52 14.19 -1.89
C GLY A 56 6.23 14.37 -0.41
N ARG A 57 7.10 15.12 0.26
CA ARG A 57 6.98 15.44 1.68
C ARG A 57 6.06 16.65 1.87
N LEU A 58 5.03 16.49 2.68
CA LEU A 58 4.09 17.57 2.99
C LEU A 58 4.59 18.46 4.13
N ASP A 59 5.38 17.92 5.06
CA ASP A 59 5.74 18.56 6.33
C ASP A 59 4.45 19.03 7.05
N ASP A 60 4.33 20.33 7.36
CA ASP A 60 3.13 20.89 8.00
C ASP A 60 2.07 21.39 7.00
N ARG A 61 2.23 21.10 5.72
CA ARG A 61 1.28 21.52 4.68
C ARG A 61 0.11 20.53 4.58
N SER A 62 -1.07 21.06 4.29
CA SER A 62 -2.23 20.25 3.95
C SER A 62 -2.06 19.57 2.58
N PRO A 63 -2.65 18.38 2.39
CA PRO A 63 -2.69 17.75 1.08
C PRO A 63 -3.32 18.68 0.03
N PRO A 64 -2.84 18.65 -1.23
CA PRO A 64 -3.41 19.47 -2.29
C PRO A 64 -4.88 19.10 -2.54
N PRO A 65 -5.70 20.05 -3.03
CA PRO A 65 -7.08 19.74 -3.44
C PRO A 65 -7.10 18.62 -4.48
N GLY A 66 -8.01 17.65 -4.30
CA GLY A 66 -8.14 16.50 -5.18
C GLY A 66 -7.12 15.38 -4.91
N ALA A 67 -6.32 15.48 -3.86
CA ALA A 67 -5.43 14.39 -3.45
C ALA A 67 -6.22 13.08 -3.24
N PRO A 68 -5.68 11.93 -3.67
CA PRO A 68 -6.33 10.64 -3.54
C PRO A 68 -6.68 10.32 -2.09
N ARG A 69 -7.90 9.79 -1.89
CA ARG A 69 -8.39 9.34 -0.58
C ARG A 69 -8.42 7.84 -0.54
N GLY A 70 -8.03 7.30 0.60
CA GLY A 70 -8.04 5.87 0.83
C GLY A 70 -8.67 5.49 2.15
N GLN A 71 -8.92 4.19 2.27
CA GLN A 71 -9.43 3.58 3.49
C GLN A 71 -8.82 2.19 3.68
N VAL A 72 -8.47 1.86 4.91
CA VAL A 72 -8.15 0.49 5.30
C VAL A 72 -9.46 -0.26 5.45
N VAL A 73 -9.72 -1.23 4.56
CA VAL A 73 -10.99 -1.98 4.51
C VAL A 73 -10.91 -3.35 5.14
N GLU A 74 -9.70 -3.86 5.38
CA GLU A 74 -9.44 -5.09 6.10
C GLU A 74 -8.14 -4.97 6.88
N TRP A 75 -8.14 -5.43 8.14
CA TRP A 75 -6.98 -5.37 9.01
C TRP A 75 -6.89 -6.63 9.88
N GLN A 76 -5.98 -7.52 9.51
CA GLN A 76 -5.63 -8.72 10.27
C GLN A 76 -4.15 -8.59 10.69
N PRO A 77 -3.85 -8.18 11.93
CA PRO A 77 -2.49 -7.87 12.36
C PRO A 77 -1.48 -8.96 12.00
N SER A 78 -0.39 -8.53 11.40
CA SER A 78 0.71 -9.36 10.91
C SER A 78 0.33 -10.44 9.88
N ARG A 79 -0.85 -10.37 9.29
CA ARG A 79 -1.32 -11.36 8.31
C ARG A 79 -1.81 -10.74 7.01
N ARG A 80 -2.76 -9.81 7.12
CA ARG A 80 -3.39 -9.22 5.93
C ARG A 80 -3.79 -7.79 6.19
N VAL A 81 -3.51 -6.92 5.24
CA VAL A 81 -4.09 -5.59 5.14
C VAL A 81 -4.64 -5.38 3.73
N THR A 82 -5.83 -4.82 3.67
CA THR A 82 -6.42 -4.39 2.40
C THR A 82 -6.75 -2.91 2.48
N THR A 83 -6.26 -2.14 1.52
CA THR A 83 -6.54 -0.72 1.36
C THR A 83 -7.29 -0.47 0.05
N ARG A 84 -8.23 0.45 0.09
CA ARG A 84 -8.97 0.92 -1.08
C ARG A 84 -8.63 2.39 -1.32
N LEU A 85 -8.13 2.70 -2.51
CA LEU A 85 -7.73 4.05 -2.91
C LEU A 85 -8.62 4.54 -4.05
N GLU A 86 -9.19 5.73 -3.89
CA GLU A 86 -10.02 6.39 -4.90
C GLU A 86 -9.18 7.39 -5.70
N LEU A 87 -8.96 7.02 -6.95
CA LEU A 87 -8.32 7.85 -7.98
C LEU A 87 -9.37 8.18 -9.05
N THR A 88 -10.27 9.10 -8.76
CA THR A 88 -11.42 9.40 -9.66
C THR A 88 -10.99 9.51 -11.13
N PRO A 89 -11.57 8.73 -12.08
CA PRO A 89 -12.76 7.88 -11.94
C PRO A 89 -12.49 6.39 -11.63
N GLU A 90 -11.41 6.05 -10.98
CA GLU A 90 -10.95 4.68 -10.78
C GLU A 90 -10.84 4.37 -9.28
N VAL A 91 -11.00 3.09 -8.94
CA VAL A 91 -10.71 2.57 -7.61
C VAL A 91 -9.66 1.49 -7.72
N TRP A 92 -8.62 1.61 -6.89
CA TRP A 92 -7.59 0.60 -6.72
C TRP A 92 -7.69 -0.01 -5.32
N THR A 93 -7.70 -1.33 -5.27
CA THR A 93 -7.65 -2.07 -4.02
C THR A 93 -6.33 -2.82 -3.96
N THR A 94 -5.58 -2.61 -2.90
CA THR A 94 -4.32 -3.30 -2.64
C THR A 94 -4.49 -4.22 -1.45
N THR A 95 -4.21 -5.51 -1.63
CA THR A 95 -4.15 -6.48 -0.54
C THR A 95 -2.71 -6.96 -0.38
N ILE A 96 -2.21 -6.94 0.84
CA ILE A 96 -0.90 -7.47 1.21
C ILE A 96 -1.13 -8.63 2.17
N ASP A 97 -0.71 -9.82 1.77
CA ASP A 97 -0.74 -11.05 2.56
C ASP A 97 0.67 -11.41 3.02
N LEU A 98 0.83 -11.77 4.28
CA LEU A 98 2.09 -12.18 4.89
C LEU A 98 1.98 -13.59 5.46
N THR A 99 2.90 -14.47 5.07
CA THR A 99 2.99 -15.86 5.56
C THR A 99 4.41 -16.16 6.01
N ASP A 100 4.56 -16.80 7.15
CA ASP A 100 5.88 -17.23 7.62
C ASP A 100 6.46 -18.32 6.71
N VAL A 101 7.77 -18.25 6.48
CA VAL A 101 8.50 -19.28 5.74
C VAL A 101 9.25 -20.17 6.74
N PRO A 102 9.23 -21.50 6.56
CA PRO A 102 10.06 -22.40 7.35
C PRO A 102 11.55 -22.00 7.29
N GLY A 103 12.20 -21.90 8.45
CA GLY A 103 13.59 -21.45 8.57
C GLY A 103 13.77 -19.94 8.76
N GLY A 104 12.70 -19.19 8.85
CA GLY A 104 12.68 -17.74 9.02
C GLY A 104 12.48 -16.99 7.71
N GLY A 105 11.96 -15.79 7.83
CA GLY A 105 11.55 -14.98 6.67
C GLY A 105 10.05 -14.97 6.46
N THR A 106 9.62 -14.23 5.44
CA THR A 106 8.21 -14.00 5.15
C THR A 106 7.98 -14.05 3.65
N ASP A 107 6.96 -14.79 3.22
CA ASP A 107 6.38 -14.65 1.90
C ASP A 107 5.42 -13.46 1.91
N VAL A 108 5.65 -12.51 1.01
CA VAL A 108 4.83 -11.33 0.82
C VAL A 108 4.10 -11.44 -0.51
N THR A 109 2.80 -11.51 -0.47
CA THR A 109 1.95 -11.50 -1.67
C THR A 109 1.23 -10.16 -1.77
N ILE A 110 1.39 -9.46 -2.88
CA ILE A 110 0.67 -8.23 -3.19
C ILE A 110 -0.34 -8.52 -4.29
N THR A 111 -1.59 -8.16 -4.05
CA THR A 111 -2.67 -8.22 -5.04
C THR A 111 -3.18 -6.81 -5.30
N LEU A 112 -3.19 -6.38 -6.56
CA LEU A 112 -3.83 -5.14 -7.00
C LEU A 112 -5.09 -5.47 -7.79
N THR A 113 -6.18 -4.81 -7.42
CA THR A 113 -7.45 -4.92 -8.14
C THR A 113 -7.90 -3.52 -8.57
N HIS A 114 -8.16 -3.38 -9.85
CA HIS A 114 -8.64 -2.15 -10.48
C HIS A 114 -10.13 -2.28 -10.82
N GLN A 115 -10.91 -1.27 -10.44
CA GLN A 115 -12.33 -1.17 -10.78
C GLN A 115 -12.65 0.25 -11.25
N PRO A 116 -13.19 0.42 -12.47
CA PRO A 116 -13.66 1.72 -12.91
C PRO A 116 -14.97 2.07 -12.21
N LEU A 117 -15.08 3.30 -11.67
CA LEU A 117 -16.31 3.80 -11.06
C LEU A 117 -17.36 4.16 -12.10
N ARG A 118 -16.92 4.66 -13.26
CA ARG A 118 -17.77 5.05 -14.40
C ARG A 118 -17.04 4.78 -15.71
N GLY A 119 -17.72 4.25 -16.70
CA GLY A 119 -17.16 4.09 -18.05
C GLY A 119 -17.88 3.03 -18.87
N GLY A 120 -18.02 3.28 -20.17
CA GLY A 120 -18.64 2.34 -21.11
C GLY A 120 -17.83 1.04 -21.21
N HIS A 121 -18.54 -0.08 -21.20
CA HIS A 121 -17.99 -1.43 -21.24
C HIS A 121 -16.98 -1.65 -22.38
N LEU A 122 -17.14 -0.96 -23.50
CA LEU A 122 -16.30 -1.13 -24.69
C LEU A 122 -14.87 -0.56 -24.49
N ARG A 123 -14.75 0.65 -23.93
CA ARG A 123 -13.45 1.28 -23.65
C ARG A 123 -12.65 0.52 -22.60
N HIS A 124 -13.34 -0.07 -21.64
CA HIS A 124 -12.70 -0.86 -20.59
C HIS A 124 -12.13 -2.18 -21.16
N ARG A 125 -12.85 -2.87 -22.05
CA ARG A 125 -12.33 -4.10 -22.70
C ARG A 125 -11.03 -3.85 -23.48
N LEU A 126 -10.94 -2.72 -24.20
CA LEU A 126 -9.74 -2.36 -24.97
C LEU A 126 -8.54 -1.99 -24.07
N ARG A 127 -8.79 -1.47 -22.85
CA ARG A 127 -7.75 -1.09 -21.90
C ARG A 127 -7.33 -2.19 -20.93
N ARG A 128 -8.04 -3.30 -20.86
CA ARG A 128 -7.79 -4.37 -19.88
C ARG A 128 -6.35 -4.88 -19.85
N GLY A 129 -5.77 -5.13 -21.02
CA GLY A 129 -4.38 -5.59 -21.12
C GLY A 129 -3.37 -4.56 -20.64
N GLY A 130 -3.59 -3.28 -20.92
CA GLY A 130 -2.75 -2.17 -20.45
C GLY A 130 -2.82 -1.99 -18.93
N VAL A 131 -4.01 -2.01 -18.37
CA VAL A 131 -4.23 -1.88 -16.90
C VAL A 131 -3.58 -3.05 -16.17
N ARG A 132 -3.72 -4.28 -16.68
CA ARG A 132 -3.09 -5.46 -16.08
C ARG A 132 -1.56 -5.33 -16.06
N LYS A 133 -0.95 -4.92 -17.17
CA LYS A 133 0.50 -4.69 -17.24
C LYS A 133 0.98 -3.60 -16.28
N VAL A 134 0.21 -2.54 -16.12
CA VAL A 134 0.52 -1.48 -15.14
C VAL A 134 0.49 -2.04 -13.72
N ALA A 135 -0.54 -2.82 -13.37
CA ALA A 135 -0.65 -3.48 -12.08
C ALA A 135 0.50 -4.46 -11.83
N GLU A 136 0.84 -5.30 -12.79
CA GLU A 136 1.95 -6.26 -12.69
C GLU A 136 3.29 -5.54 -12.45
N ARG A 137 3.59 -4.48 -13.19
CA ARG A 137 4.81 -3.66 -13.00
C ARG A 137 4.84 -2.96 -11.64
N ALA A 138 3.71 -2.43 -11.19
CA ALA A 138 3.61 -1.80 -9.88
C ALA A 138 3.88 -2.80 -8.75
N ILE A 139 3.31 -4.01 -8.83
CA ILE A 139 3.56 -5.09 -7.86
C ILE A 139 5.04 -5.49 -7.87
N GLU A 140 5.62 -5.72 -9.04
CA GLU A 140 7.02 -6.09 -9.19
C GLU A 140 7.95 -5.03 -8.59
N SER A 141 7.67 -3.75 -8.86
CA SER A 141 8.39 -2.62 -8.28
C SER A 141 8.27 -2.56 -6.75
N GLU A 142 7.08 -2.77 -6.20
CA GLU A 142 6.87 -2.74 -4.74
C GLU A 142 7.52 -3.94 -4.05
N LEU A 143 7.43 -5.13 -4.61
CA LEU A 143 8.10 -6.32 -4.08
C LEU A 143 9.63 -6.14 -4.03
N ALA A 144 10.21 -5.49 -5.03
CA ALA A 144 11.65 -5.19 -5.07
C ALA A 144 12.09 -4.17 -3.99
N LYS A 145 11.17 -3.35 -3.48
CA LYS A 145 11.45 -2.30 -2.47
C LYS A 145 11.20 -2.74 -1.03
N ILE A 146 10.74 -3.95 -0.77
CA ILE A 146 10.36 -4.39 0.60
C ILE A 146 11.52 -4.20 1.58
N ALA A 147 12.74 -4.56 1.21
CA ALA A 147 13.90 -4.40 2.08
C ALA A 147 14.18 -2.93 2.42
N ASP A 148 13.95 -2.01 1.49
CA ASP A 148 14.09 -0.57 1.72
C ASP A 148 13.00 -0.06 2.66
N HIS A 149 11.76 -0.51 2.48
CA HIS A 149 10.66 -0.19 3.40
C HIS A 149 10.93 -0.67 4.83
N VAL A 150 11.47 -1.89 4.99
CA VAL A 150 11.83 -2.42 6.31
C VAL A 150 12.92 -1.56 6.96
N ARG A 151 13.97 -1.21 6.24
CA ARG A 151 15.06 -0.35 6.75
C ARG A 151 14.53 1.03 7.15
N GLN A 152 13.69 1.64 6.34
CA GLN A 152 13.09 2.94 6.65
C GLN A 152 12.21 2.88 7.89
N ALA A 153 11.34 1.88 8.00
CA ALA A 153 10.47 1.72 9.17
C ALA A 153 11.29 1.57 10.46
N GLU A 154 12.34 0.77 10.44
CA GLU A 154 13.22 0.59 11.61
C GLU A 154 13.95 1.86 12.00
N GLN A 155 14.37 2.67 11.04
CA GLN A 155 14.96 3.98 11.32
C GLN A 155 13.94 4.92 11.98
N THR A 156 12.73 4.98 11.43
CA THR A 156 11.65 5.81 12.00
C THR A 156 11.31 5.42 13.43
N TYR A 157 11.28 4.12 13.75
CA TYR A 157 11.04 3.65 15.13
C TYR A 157 12.19 4.00 16.07
N ARG A 158 13.44 3.87 15.65
CA ARG A 158 14.61 4.29 16.46
C ARG A 158 14.60 5.78 16.75
N ASP A 159 14.37 6.62 15.74
CA ASP A 159 14.31 8.08 15.90
C ASP A 159 13.19 8.50 16.87
N ALA A 160 12.06 7.79 16.85
CA ALA A 160 10.95 8.03 17.79
C ALA A 160 11.27 7.61 19.23
N GLU A 161 12.09 6.59 19.45
CA GLU A 161 12.57 6.17 20.77
C GLU A 161 13.59 7.16 21.31
N ASP A 162 14.56 7.57 20.51
CA ASP A 162 15.61 8.53 20.87
C ASP A 162 15.03 9.93 21.18
N GLY A 163 14.00 10.35 20.46
CA GLY A 163 13.32 11.63 20.67
C GLY A 163 12.44 11.71 21.93
N ARG A 164 12.24 10.59 22.64
CA ARG A 164 11.50 10.52 23.92
C ARG A 164 12.41 10.50 25.16
N SER A 165 13.72 10.51 24.96
CA SER A 165 14.74 10.60 26.02
C SER A 165 15.14 12.05 26.22
#